data_62cd4bc755df66f7e7c1e02197d1f374
#
_entry.id   62cd4bc755df66f7e7c1e02197d1f374
#
_cell.length_a   1.000
_cell.length_b   1.000
_cell.length_c   1.000
_cell.angle_alpha   90.00
_cell.angle_beta   90.00
_cell.angle_gamma   90.00
#
_symmetry.space_group_name_H-M   'P 1'
#
loop_
_entity.id
_entity.type
_entity.pdbx_description
1 polymer ?
#
loop_
_entity_poly.entity_id
_entity_poly.type
_entity_poly.pdbx_seq_one_letter_code
_entity_poly.pdbx_strand_id
1 'polypeptide(L)'
;VPKEVKVIGKNPIFVDESCNICQGTVLDASGGSIYIGPESVIGQSSIIGPAYVGELTQLKPYSTINNSYIGNNCRIGGEIDSSIILDYTNKSHFGYLGHSYVGEWVNIGANTTTSDLKMTYGTVSMKIGDEKKDTGITKLGSFFGDMSKTSIGTNIYCGMRIGISTHLYGNIANDVPSYVIYGQGIGSENAEMDVSSAIKFQKRMMSRRNINMSAHYEKMMKTIFDMTSKERKDYGVRPKRFTIR
;
A
#
# COMPACT_ATOMS: atom_id res chain seq x y z
N VAL A 1 23.66 -15.67 4.85
CA VAL A 1 23.18 -15.40 3.47
C VAL A 1 23.66 -16.55 2.57
N PRO A 2 22.77 -17.15 1.74
CA PRO A 2 23.17 -18.22 0.79
C PRO A 2 24.25 -17.78 -0.18
N LYS A 3 25.08 -18.73 -0.66
CA LYS A 3 26.22 -18.44 -1.57
C LYS A 3 25.80 -17.90 -2.93
N GLU A 4 24.57 -18.20 -3.36
CA GLU A 4 23.99 -17.80 -4.64
C GLU A 4 23.41 -16.38 -4.61
N VAL A 5 23.44 -15.71 -3.45
CA VAL A 5 22.97 -14.34 -3.23
C VAL A 5 24.15 -13.40 -3.34
N LYS A 6 24.04 -12.41 -4.23
CA LYS A 6 25.07 -11.39 -4.37
C LYS A 6 24.91 -10.32 -3.30
N VAL A 7 25.97 -10.06 -2.55
CA VAL A 7 26.03 -8.97 -1.56
C VAL A 7 26.88 -7.83 -2.10
N ILE A 8 26.39 -6.59 -1.99
CA ILE A 8 27.08 -5.35 -2.37
C ILE A 8 27.07 -4.40 -1.17
N GLY A 9 28.09 -3.56 -1.03
CA GLY A 9 28.19 -2.57 0.04
C GLY A 9 28.83 -3.09 1.31
N LYS A 10 28.90 -2.24 2.34
CA LYS A 10 29.60 -2.52 3.61
C LYS A 10 28.70 -2.32 4.84
N ASN A 11 27.48 -1.82 4.66
CA ASN A 11 26.56 -1.65 5.77
C ASN A 11 26.03 -3.00 6.27
N PRO A 12 25.56 -3.10 7.52
CA PRO A 12 25.09 -4.34 8.11
C PRO A 12 23.90 -4.94 7.33
N ILE A 13 23.93 -6.25 7.16
CA ILE A 13 22.82 -7.04 6.63
C ILE A 13 22.44 -8.07 7.68
N PHE A 14 21.21 -8.00 8.17
CA PHE A 14 20.63 -8.91 9.13
C PHE A 14 19.58 -9.77 8.45
N VAL A 15 19.81 -11.06 8.37
CA VAL A 15 18.87 -12.05 7.80
C VAL A 15 18.65 -13.12 8.84
N ASP A 16 17.40 -13.33 9.22
CA ASP A 16 17.04 -14.42 10.11
C ASP A 16 17.33 -15.77 9.45
N GLU A 17 17.75 -16.75 10.22
CA GLU A 17 18.14 -18.07 9.72
C GLU A 17 16.99 -18.87 9.10
N SER A 18 15.73 -18.57 9.49
CA SER A 18 14.51 -19.17 8.93
C SER A 18 14.10 -18.58 7.58
N CYS A 19 14.78 -17.54 7.09
CA CYS A 19 14.47 -16.90 5.82
C CYS A 19 14.84 -17.78 4.62
N ASN A 20 14.02 -17.72 3.57
CA ASN A 20 14.33 -18.29 2.27
C ASN A 20 14.66 -17.18 1.27
N ILE A 21 15.95 -17.03 0.93
CA ILE A 21 16.39 -16.08 -0.12
C ILE A 21 16.73 -16.88 -1.38
N CYS A 22 15.95 -16.66 -2.43
CA CYS A 22 16.08 -17.40 -3.67
C CYS A 22 17.27 -16.95 -4.52
N GLN A 23 17.71 -17.81 -5.40
CA GLN A 23 18.83 -17.60 -6.31
C GLN A 23 18.69 -16.32 -7.16
N GLY A 24 19.80 -15.67 -7.44
CA GLY A 24 19.89 -14.45 -8.25
C GLY A 24 19.49 -13.17 -7.51
N THR A 25 19.11 -13.27 -6.23
CA THR A 25 18.86 -12.10 -5.40
C THR A 25 20.13 -11.29 -5.19
N VAL A 26 20.00 -9.96 -5.21
CA VAL A 26 21.05 -9.00 -4.86
C VAL A 26 20.65 -8.28 -3.58
N LEU A 27 21.50 -8.31 -2.57
CA LEU A 27 21.39 -7.50 -1.36
C LEU A 27 22.39 -6.35 -1.46
N ASP A 28 21.91 -5.16 -1.78
CA ASP A 28 22.75 -3.96 -1.94
C ASP A 28 22.70 -3.07 -0.71
N ALA A 29 23.63 -3.28 0.19
CA ALA A 29 23.81 -2.49 1.40
C ALA A 29 24.73 -1.28 1.19
N SER A 30 24.91 -0.77 -0.03
CA SER A 30 25.77 0.39 -0.29
C SER A 30 25.19 1.67 0.34
N GLY A 31 23.87 1.85 0.31
CA GLY A 31 23.19 3.04 0.81
C GLY A 31 22.73 2.96 2.27
N GLY A 32 22.75 1.79 2.91
CA GLY A 32 22.28 1.59 4.28
C GLY A 32 22.09 0.12 4.63
N SER A 33 21.60 -0.14 5.83
CA SER A 33 21.41 -1.50 6.33
C SER A 33 20.18 -2.19 5.73
N ILE A 34 20.25 -3.52 5.68
CA ILE A 34 19.14 -4.39 5.27
C ILE A 34 18.77 -5.30 6.44
N TYR A 35 17.49 -5.41 6.76
CA TYR A 35 16.93 -6.36 7.70
C TYR A 35 15.88 -7.23 7.03
N ILE A 36 15.96 -8.55 7.19
CA ILE A 36 14.97 -9.52 6.70
C ILE A 36 14.56 -10.41 7.88
N GLY A 37 13.31 -10.26 8.30
CA GLY A 37 12.73 -10.92 9.47
C GLY A 37 12.36 -12.38 9.25
N PRO A 38 12.04 -13.11 10.34
CA PRO A 38 11.81 -14.55 10.35
C PRO A 38 10.78 -15.03 9.31
N GLU A 39 10.98 -16.25 8.82
CA GLU A 39 10.08 -16.96 7.90
C GLU A 39 9.72 -16.17 6.63
N SER A 40 10.50 -15.15 6.29
CA SER A 40 10.29 -14.35 5.09
C SER A 40 10.91 -15.03 3.87
N VAL A 41 10.29 -14.78 2.71
CA VAL A 41 10.72 -15.34 1.42
C VAL A 41 11.07 -14.21 0.47
N ILE A 42 12.29 -14.20 -0.05
CA ILE A 42 12.75 -13.28 -1.09
C ILE A 42 12.79 -14.04 -2.41
N GLY A 43 11.92 -13.65 -3.34
CA GLY A 43 11.80 -14.29 -4.66
C GLY A 43 13.02 -14.09 -5.54
N GLN A 44 13.17 -14.96 -6.54
CA GLN A 44 14.32 -15.00 -7.45
C GLN A 44 14.58 -13.66 -8.12
N SER A 45 15.84 -13.34 -8.33
CA SER A 45 16.30 -12.16 -9.09
C SER A 45 15.76 -10.84 -8.56
N SER A 46 15.44 -10.77 -7.26
CA SER A 46 15.05 -9.51 -6.61
C SER A 46 16.27 -8.68 -6.26
N ILE A 47 16.12 -7.35 -6.23
CA ILE A 47 17.16 -6.41 -5.79
C ILE A 47 16.65 -5.71 -4.53
N ILE A 48 17.35 -5.90 -3.42
CA ILE A 48 17.00 -5.32 -2.12
C ILE A 48 18.10 -4.35 -1.73
N GLY A 49 17.77 -3.06 -1.76
CA GLY A 49 18.57 -1.98 -1.19
C GLY A 49 18.31 -1.81 0.31
N PRO A 50 18.68 -0.69 0.91
CA PRO A 50 18.36 -0.42 2.31
C PRO A 50 16.89 -0.64 2.59
N ALA A 51 16.57 -1.57 3.49
CA ALA A 51 15.18 -1.88 3.79
C ALA A 51 15.02 -2.64 5.11
N TYR A 52 13.84 -2.52 5.69
CA TYR A 52 13.32 -3.43 6.70
C TYR A 52 12.22 -4.29 6.07
N VAL A 53 12.36 -5.60 6.15
CA VAL A 53 11.34 -6.58 5.73
C VAL A 53 10.93 -7.37 6.96
N GLY A 54 9.67 -7.25 7.36
CA GLY A 54 9.10 -7.91 8.53
C GLY A 54 8.94 -9.42 8.34
N GLU A 55 8.53 -10.09 9.41
CA GLU A 55 8.36 -11.54 9.44
C GLU A 55 7.24 -12.05 8.52
N LEU A 56 7.31 -13.32 8.09
CA LEU A 56 6.28 -13.99 7.27
C LEU A 56 5.95 -13.25 5.96
N THR A 57 6.80 -12.31 5.54
CA THR A 57 6.62 -11.48 4.35
C THR A 57 7.20 -12.16 3.12
N GLN A 58 6.51 -12.07 1.99
CA GLN A 58 6.94 -12.65 0.73
C GLN A 58 7.16 -11.54 -0.30
N LEU A 59 8.41 -11.37 -0.72
CA LEU A 59 8.73 -10.61 -1.91
C LEU A 59 8.64 -11.53 -3.13
N LYS A 60 7.92 -11.08 -4.16
CA LYS A 60 7.76 -11.83 -5.42
C LYS A 60 9.05 -11.76 -6.24
N PRO A 61 9.27 -12.71 -7.17
CA PRO A 61 10.40 -12.62 -8.08
C PRO A 61 10.48 -11.28 -8.81
N TYR A 62 11.70 -10.82 -9.08
CA TYR A 62 11.99 -9.56 -9.78
C TYR A 62 11.50 -8.31 -9.05
N SER A 63 11.35 -8.37 -7.73
CA SER A 63 11.02 -7.19 -6.92
C SER A 63 12.25 -6.29 -6.75
N THR A 64 12.03 -4.98 -6.80
CA THR A 64 13.06 -3.98 -6.45
C THR A 64 12.58 -3.21 -5.23
N ILE A 65 13.30 -3.30 -4.13
CA ILE A 65 12.96 -2.64 -2.85
C ILE A 65 14.10 -1.74 -2.44
N ASN A 66 13.82 -0.48 -2.18
CA ASN A 66 14.83 0.49 -1.77
C ASN A 66 14.28 1.48 -0.73
N ASN A 67 15.11 1.87 0.25
CA ASN A 67 14.79 2.84 1.30
C ASN A 67 13.41 2.65 1.98
N SER A 68 12.97 1.40 2.16
CA SER A 68 11.58 1.13 2.50
C SER A 68 11.42 0.28 3.76
N TYR A 69 10.31 0.51 4.46
CA TYR A 69 9.82 -0.35 5.53
C TYR A 69 8.66 -1.20 5.01
N ILE A 70 8.76 -2.50 5.15
CA ILE A 70 7.71 -3.46 4.82
C ILE A 70 7.39 -4.25 6.09
N GLY A 71 6.16 -4.16 6.55
CA GLY A 71 5.66 -4.84 7.74
C GLY A 71 5.57 -6.35 7.59
N ASN A 72 4.89 -6.96 8.55
CA ASN A 72 4.74 -8.40 8.68
C ASN A 72 3.64 -8.95 7.75
N ASN A 73 3.74 -10.24 7.39
CA ASN A 73 2.70 -10.94 6.62
C ASN A 73 2.32 -10.29 5.28
N CYS A 74 3.19 -9.45 4.73
CA CYS A 74 2.97 -8.77 3.46
C CYS A 74 3.23 -9.68 2.25
N ARG A 75 2.67 -9.31 1.09
CA ARG A 75 2.94 -9.93 -0.21
C ARG A 75 3.27 -8.81 -1.18
N ILE A 76 4.54 -8.66 -1.51
CA ILE A 76 5.06 -7.49 -2.22
C ILE A 76 5.71 -7.92 -3.54
N GLY A 77 5.49 -7.13 -4.59
CA GLY A 77 6.07 -7.32 -5.92
C GLY A 77 6.17 -6.01 -6.69
N GLY A 78 7.02 -5.96 -7.70
CA GLY A 78 7.32 -4.77 -8.49
C GLY A 78 8.30 -3.85 -7.79
N GLU A 79 8.19 -2.55 -8.03
CA GLU A 79 9.13 -1.54 -7.56
C GLU A 79 8.56 -0.76 -6.36
N ILE A 80 9.30 -0.76 -5.27
CA ILE A 80 8.99 -0.04 -4.02
C ILE A 80 10.19 0.84 -3.67
N ASP A 81 9.98 2.13 -3.57
CA ASP A 81 11.03 3.08 -3.19
C ASP A 81 10.54 4.04 -2.11
N SER A 82 11.37 4.28 -1.10
CA SER A 82 11.17 5.29 -0.05
C SER A 82 9.77 5.27 0.58
N SER A 83 9.25 4.05 0.84
CA SER A 83 7.85 3.86 1.25
C SER A 83 7.74 3.08 2.56
N ILE A 84 6.64 3.34 3.28
CA ILE A 84 6.24 2.60 4.48
C ILE A 84 5.00 1.79 4.15
N ILE A 85 5.08 0.47 4.30
CA ILE A 85 3.98 -0.46 4.07
C ILE A 85 3.73 -1.22 5.37
N LEU A 86 2.55 -1.09 5.94
CA LEU A 86 2.17 -1.78 7.18
C LEU A 86 1.71 -3.22 6.93
N ASP A 87 1.42 -3.92 8.01
CA ASP A 87 1.21 -5.36 8.07
C ASP A 87 0.04 -5.84 7.18
N TYR A 88 0.10 -7.10 6.78
CA TYR A 88 -0.93 -7.80 6.01
C TYR A 88 -1.27 -7.20 4.64
N THR A 89 -0.46 -6.27 4.15
CA THR A 89 -0.70 -5.59 2.88
C THR A 89 -0.25 -6.44 1.69
N ASN A 90 -1.05 -6.42 0.63
CA ASN A 90 -0.77 -7.05 -0.64
C ASN A 90 -0.51 -6.00 -1.72
N LYS A 91 0.71 -5.95 -2.24
CA LYS A 91 1.07 -5.37 -3.54
C LYS A 91 1.88 -6.40 -4.32
N SER A 92 1.25 -7.52 -4.66
CA SER A 92 1.95 -8.71 -5.17
C SER A 92 2.42 -8.62 -6.62
N HIS A 93 2.01 -7.62 -7.37
CA HIS A 93 2.23 -7.50 -8.81
C HIS A 93 3.06 -6.27 -9.18
N PHE A 94 3.45 -6.17 -10.45
CA PHE A 94 4.17 -5.01 -10.98
C PHE A 94 3.39 -3.70 -10.81
N GLY A 95 4.11 -2.60 -10.84
CA GLY A 95 3.69 -1.23 -10.63
C GLY A 95 4.62 -0.55 -9.65
N TYR A 96 4.79 0.77 -9.79
CA TYR A 96 5.62 1.59 -8.94
C TYR A 96 4.87 2.09 -7.72
N LEU A 97 5.49 1.99 -6.54
CA LEU A 97 5.01 2.62 -5.30
C LEU A 97 6.19 3.38 -4.67
N GLY A 98 6.17 4.69 -4.79
CA GLY A 98 7.25 5.54 -4.29
C GLY A 98 6.79 6.59 -3.28
N HIS A 99 7.64 6.90 -2.29
CA HIS A 99 7.47 7.95 -1.30
C HIS A 99 6.08 7.94 -0.63
N SER A 100 5.54 6.73 -0.40
CA SER A 100 4.16 6.49 -0.01
C SER A 100 4.05 5.88 1.39
N TYR A 101 2.90 6.10 2.02
CA TYR A 101 2.48 5.41 3.22
C TYR A 101 1.29 4.50 2.91
N VAL A 102 1.38 3.23 3.26
CA VAL A 102 0.33 2.24 3.03
C VAL A 102 -0.04 1.60 4.36
N GLY A 103 -1.29 1.75 4.74
CA GLY A 103 -1.84 1.19 5.97
C GLY A 103 -1.92 -0.33 5.97
N GLU A 104 -2.53 -0.89 6.99
CA GLU A 104 -2.71 -2.33 7.14
C GLU A 104 -3.84 -2.86 6.25
N TRP A 105 -3.73 -4.14 5.86
CA TRP A 105 -4.77 -4.83 5.12
C TRP A 105 -5.14 -4.16 3.78
N VAL A 106 -4.24 -3.37 3.22
CA VAL A 106 -4.41 -2.77 1.90
C VAL A 106 -4.19 -3.81 0.81
N ASN A 107 -4.97 -3.74 -0.28
CA ASN A 107 -4.76 -4.60 -1.44
C ASN A 107 -4.59 -3.76 -2.70
N ILE A 108 -3.38 -3.70 -3.20
CA ILE A 108 -3.01 -2.97 -4.41
C ILE A 108 -3.08 -3.92 -5.60
N GLY A 109 -3.99 -3.64 -6.53
CA GLY A 109 -4.21 -4.43 -7.73
C GLY A 109 -3.01 -4.41 -8.70
N ALA A 110 -2.96 -5.37 -9.60
CA ALA A 110 -1.88 -5.48 -10.59
C ALA A 110 -1.77 -4.20 -11.44
N ASN A 111 -0.54 -3.80 -11.75
CA ASN A 111 -0.22 -2.59 -12.54
C ASN A 111 -0.73 -1.27 -11.92
N THR A 112 -1.10 -1.25 -10.64
CA THR A 112 -1.33 0.00 -9.93
C THR A 112 -0.02 0.73 -9.78
N THR A 113 0.00 2.02 -10.16
CA THR A 113 1.19 2.87 -10.11
C THR A 113 0.86 4.17 -9.40
N THR A 114 1.76 4.60 -8.50
CA THR A 114 1.67 5.92 -7.84
C THR A 114 2.68 6.88 -8.45
N SER A 115 2.28 8.12 -8.67
CA SER A 115 3.23 9.20 -8.93
C SER A 115 3.73 9.75 -7.60
N ASP A 116 5.00 10.09 -7.54
CA ASP A 116 5.62 10.75 -6.39
C ASP A 116 6.24 12.11 -6.73
N LEU A 117 6.33 12.45 -8.03
CA LEU A 117 6.90 13.68 -8.52
C LEU A 117 5.94 14.36 -9.50
N LYS A 118 5.72 15.66 -9.35
CA LYS A 118 4.93 16.43 -10.31
C LYS A 118 5.68 16.60 -11.66
N MET A 119 4.96 16.64 -12.76
CA MET A 119 5.53 16.99 -14.07
C MET A 119 6.20 18.37 -14.09
N THR A 120 5.81 19.26 -13.20
CA THR A 120 6.40 20.62 -13.06
C THR A 120 7.62 20.64 -12.14
N TYR A 121 8.00 19.51 -11.53
CA TYR A 121 9.09 19.38 -10.57
C TYR A 121 8.97 20.30 -9.33
N GLY A 122 7.80 20.88 -9.10
CA GLY A 122 7.51 21.69 -7.92
C GLY A 122 7.14 20.85 -6.70
N THR A 123 7.08 21.51 -5.54
CA THR A 123 6.67 20.88 -4.28
C THR A 123 5.24 20.33 -4.35
N VAL A 124 4.99 19.22 -3.66
CA VAL A 124 3.68 18.59 -3.60
C VAL A 124 2.86 19.24 -2.49
N SER A 125 1.64 19.66 -2.79
CA SER A 125 0.68 20.09 -1.76
C SER A 125 -0.26 18.95 -1.42
N MET A 126 -0.63 18.85 -0.14
CA MET A 126 -1.64 17.90 0.30
C MET A 126 -2.62 18.56 1.27
N LYS A 127 -3.79 17.97 1.45
CA LYS A 127 -4.78 18.44 2.42
C LYS A 127 -4.44 17.85 3.80
N ILE A 128 -4.26 18.72 4.80
CA ILE A 128 -4.02 18.35 6.21
C ILE A 128 -5.15 18.97 7.03
N GLY A 129 -6.02 18.14 7.60
CA GLY A 129 -7.30 18.62 8.11
C GLY A 129 -8.15 19.19 6.97
N ASP A 130 -8.66 20.39 7.11
CA ASP A 130 -9.46 21.09 6.08
C ASP A 130 -8.62 22.00 5.17
N GLU A 131 -7.33 22.19 5.45
CA GLU A 131 -6.44 23.10 4.72
C GLU A 131 -5.57 22.37 3.71
N LYS A 132 -5.40 22.95 2.53
CA LYS A 132 -4.39 22.54 1.55
C LYS A 132 -3.08 23.23 1.89
N LYS A 133 -2.04 22.45 2.22
CA LYS A 133 -0.71 22.95 2.59
C LYS A 133 0.33 22.49 1.59
N ASP A 134 1.26 23.38 1.25
CA ASP A 134 2.48 22.99 0.56
C ASP A 134 3.38 22.25 1.57
N THR A 135 3.81 21.05 1.19
CA THR A 135 4.65 20.22 2.08
C THR A 135 6.11 20.61 2.06
N GLY A 136 6.54 21.44 1.11
CA GLY A 136 7.96 21.73 0.86
C GLY A 136 8.74 20.55 0.25
N ILE A 137 8.08 19.43 -0.02
CA ILE A 137 8.69 18.18 -0.50
C ILE A 137 8.38 18.01 -1.99
N THR A 138 9.39 17.75 -2.81
CA THR A 138 9.24 17.54 -4.26
C THR A 138 8.83 16.12 -4.61
N LYS A 139 9.27 15.12 -3.82
CA LYS A 139 8.90 13.71 -3.99
C LYS A 139 7.99 13.27 -2.84
N LEU A 140 6.70 13.17 -3.12
CA LEU A 140 5.69 12.73 -2.16
C LEU A 140 4.63 11.90 -2.88
N GLY A 141 4.55 10.61 -2.57
CA GLY A 141 3.58 9.67 -3.12
C GLY A 141 2.21 9.80 -2.48
N SER A 142 1.55 8.68 -2.25
CA SER A 142 0.17 8.61 -1.77
C SER A 142 0.06 8.01 -0.38
N PHE A 143 -1.01 8.35 0.33
CA PHE A 143 -1.30 7.87 1.68
C PHE A 143 -2.55 7.00 1.64
N PHE A 144 -2.37 5.70 1.85
CA PHE A 144 -3.46 4.73 1.86
C PHE A 144 -3.89 4.41 3.28
N GLY A 145 -5.15 4.68 3.59
CA GLY A 145 -5.78 4.21 4.81
C GLY A 145 -5.99 2.69 4.80
N ASP A 146 -6.09 2.12 5.98
CA ASP A 146 -6.26 0.69 6.19
C ASP A 146 -7.41 0.10 5.37
N MET A 147 -7.28 -1.17 4.98
CA MET A 147 -8.33 -1.92 4.29
C MET A 147 -8.71 -1.36 2.91
N SER A 148 -8.03 -0.31 2.41
CA SER A 148 -8.31 0.21 1.06
C SER A 148 -7.86 -0.76 -0.03
N LYS A 149 -8.48 -0.66 -1.20
CA LYS A 149 -8.19 -1.55 -2.33
C LYS A 149 -8.16 -0.78 -3.63
N THR A 150 -7.23 -1.14 -4.52
CA THR A 150 -7.25 -0.65 -5.89
C THR A 150 -7.62 -1.79 -6.86
N SER A 151 -8.32 -1.45 -7.93
CA SER A 151 -8.48 -2.35 -9.06
C SER A 151 -7.17 -2.49 -9.84
N ILE A 152 -7.12 -3.36 -10.82
CA ILE A 152 -5.99 -3.45 -11.77
C ILE A 152 -5.84 -2.13 -12.53
N GLY A 153 -4.58 -1.77 -12.86
CA GLY A 153 -4.29 -0.59 -13.69
C GLY A 153 -4.72 0.76 -13.09
N THR A 154 -4.81 0.86 -11.76
CA THR A 154 -5.13 2.12 -11.10
C THR A 154 -3.91 3.03 -11.09
N ASN A 155 -4.05 4.28 -11.55
CA ASN A 155 -3.02 5.29 -11.53
C ASN A 155 -3.35 6.35 -10.48
N ILE A 156 -2.43 6.64 -9.57
CA ILE A 156 -2.66 7.55 -8.45
C ILE A 156 -1.65 8.69 -8.52
N TYR A 157 -2.13 9.92 -8.56
CA TYR A 157 -1.27 11.10 -8.61
C TYR A 157 -0.60 11.36 -7.25
N CYS A 158 0.48 12.14 -7.26
CA CYS A 158 1.27 12.46 -6.06
C CYS A 158 0.46 13.24 -5.01
N GLY A 159 0.73 13.00 -3.73
CA GLY A 159 0.10 13.68 -2.61
C GLY A 159 -1.35 13.29 -2.33
N MET A 160 -1.87 12.21 -2.95
CA MET A 160 -3.26 11.79 -2.74
C MET A 160 -3.45 11.07 -1.42
N ARG A 161 -4.54 11.40 -0.71
CA ARG A 161 -5.00 10.71 0.49
C ARG A 161 -6.17 9.79 0.14
N ILE A 162 -6.00 8.54 0.44
CA ILE A 162 -6.99 7.47 0.21
C ILE A 162 -7.52 7.03 1.57
N GLY A 163 -8.79 7.21 1.81
CA GLY A 163 -9.42 6.88 3.08
C GLY A 163 -9.52 5.37 3.35
N ILE A 164 -9.90 5.05 4.58
CA ILE A 164 -10.05 3.68 5.09
C ILE A 164 -11.16 2.95 4.32
N SER A 165 -10.98 1.66 4.05
CA SER A 165 -11.97 0.79 3.37
C SER A 165 -12.46 1.34 2.02
N THR A 166 -11.64 2.08 1.29
CA THR A 166 -11.96 2.68 -0.01
C THR A 166 -11.64 1.71 -1.13
N HIS A 167 -12.48 1.62 -2.16
CA HIS A 167 -12.20 0.88 -3.38
C HIS A 167 -12.00 1.84 -4.56
N LEU A 168 -10.85 1.74 -5.23
CA LEU A 168 -10.43 2.68 -6.27
C LEU A 168 -10.42 2.02 -7.64
N TYR A 169 -10.93 2.74 -8.65
CA TYR A 169 -10.90 2.33 -10.05
C TYR A 169 -10.34 3.43 -10.94
N GLY A 170 -9.37 3.09 -11.81
CA GLY A 170 -8.84 3.97 -12.85
C GLY A 170 -7.92 5.07 -12.32
N ASN A 171 -8.09 6.30 -12.79
CA ASN A 171 -7.21 7.42 -12.47
C ASN A 171 -7.69 8.19 -11.23
N ILE A 172 -6.82 8.38 -10.25
CA ILE A 172 -7.10 9.04 -8.97
C ILE A 172 -6.31 10.35 -8.92
N ALA A 173 -7.00 11.46 -9.13
CA ALA A 173 -6.42 12.80 -9.15
C ALA A 173 -6.90 13.70 -7.98
N ASN A 174 -7.69 13.15 -7.07
CA ASN A 174 -8.20 13.85 -5.89
C ASN A 174 -8.16 12.92 -4.69
N ASP A 175 -8.12 13.51 -3.49
CA ASP A 175 -8.31 12.76 -2.25
C ASP A 175 -9.64 12.02 -2.26
N VAL A 176 -9.67 10.81 -1.70
CA VAL A 176 -10.88 10.00 -1.63
C VAL A 176 -11.19 9.69 -0.17
N PRO A 177 -12.38 10.08 0.34
CA PRO A 177 -12.77 9.84 1.72
C PRO A 177 -12.91 8.35 2.07
N SER A 178 -12.92 8.05 3.35
CA SER A 178 -13.12 6.70 3.87
C SER A 178 -14.48 6.12 3.45
N TYR A 179 -14.53 4.81 3.22
CA TYR A 179 -15.74 4.07 2.81
C TYR A 179 -16.39 4.58 1.53
N VAL A 180 -15.57 4.84 0.52
CA VAL A 180 -16.02 5.25 -0.82
C VAL A 180 -15.60 4.20 -1.85
N ILE A 181 -16.50 3.89 -2.76
CA ILE A 181 -16.20 3.23 -4.03
C ILE A 181 -16.01 4.34 -5.06
N TYR A 182 -14.75 4.59 -5.42
CA TYR A 182 -14.37 5.63 -6.38
C TYR A 182 -14.45 5.11 -7.81
N GLY A 183 -15.52 5.50 -8.51
CA GLY A 183 -15.78 5.08 -9.89
C GLY A 183 -15.42 6.12 -10.95
N GLN A 184 -15.22 7.39 -10.56
CA GLN A 184 -14.94 8.49 -11.50
C GLN A 184 -13.73 8.22 -12.40
N GLY A 185 -12.72 7.53 -11.90
CA GLY A 185 -11.53 7.18 -12.67
C GLY A 185 -11.80 6.27 -13.88
N ILE A 186 -12.97 5.68 -13.98
CA ILE A 186 -13.46 4.86 -15.11
C ILE A 186 -14.78 5.38 -15.70
N GLY A 187 -15.14 6.65 -15.44
CA GLY A 187 -16.37 7.25 -15.96
C GLY A 187 -17.66 6.81 -15.24
N SER A 188 -17.55 6.12 -14.11
CA SER A 188 -18.71 5.76 -13.27
C SER A 188 -18.87 6.74 -12.11
N GLU A 189 -20.08 6.81 -11.54
CA GLU A 189 -20.28 7.64 -10.35
C GLU A 189 -19.70 6.98 -9.10
N ASN A 190 -19.24 7.81 -8.15
CA ASN A 190 -18.84 7.36 -6.84
C ASN A 190 -20.04 6.86 -6.03
N ALA A 191 -19.81 5.89 -5.16
CA ALA A 191 -20.81 5.35 -4.25
C ALA A 191 -20.28 5.23 -2.82
N GLU A 192 -21.14 5.31 -1.82
CA GLU A 192 -20.78 4.96 -0.46
C GLU A 192 -20.61 3.45 -0.34
N MET A 193 -19.52 3.03 0.29
CA MET A 193 -19.30 1.65 0.69
C MET A 193 -20.12 1.38 1.96
N ASP A 194 -21.16 0.59 1.85
CA ASP A 194 -21.93 0.16 3.02
C ASP A 194 -21.02 -0.56 4.05
N VAL A 195 -21.13 -0.18 5.32
CA VAL A 195 -20.27 -0.68 6.37
C VAL A 195 -20.39 -2.20 6.57
N SER A 196 -21.57 -2.78 6.39
CA SER A 196 -21.75 -4.24 6.49
C SER A 196 -21.02 -4.97 5.36
N SER A 197 -21.02 -4.40 4.18
CA SER A 197 -20.25 -4.89 3.03
C SER A 197 -18.74 -4.77 3.27
N ALA A 198 -18.28 -3.63 3.79
CA ALA A 198 -16.87 -3.43 4.14
C ALA A 198 -16.39 -4.47 5.17
N ILE A 199 -17.15 -4.71 6.24
CA ILE A 199 -16.89 -5.73 7.25
C ILE A 199 -16.83 -7.13 6.63
N LYS A 200 -17.78 -7.47 5.75
CA LYS A 200 -17.80 -8.75 5.05
C LYS A 200 -16.56 -8.95 4.18
N PHE A 201 -16.12 -7.91 3.47
CA PHE A 201 -14.91 -7.98 2.64
C PHE A 201 -13.67 -8.13 3.49
N GLN A 202 -13.58 -7.40 4.60
CA GLN A 202 -12.44 -7.50 5.52
C GLN A 202 -12.38 -8.87 6.21
N LYS A 203 -13.51 -9.44 6.65
CA LYS A 203 -13.56 -10.82 7.17
C LYS A 203 -13.00 -11.83 6.16
N ARG A 204 -13.38 -11.70 4.88
CA ARG A 204 -12.86 -12.56 3.80
C ARG A 204 -11.35 -12.36 3.58
N MET A 205 -10.85 -11.14 3.71
CA MET A 205 -9.43 -10.85 3.57
C MET A 205 -8.62 -11.44 4.73
N MET A 206 -9.09 -11.26 5.97
CA MET A 206 -8.47 -11.81 7.17
C MET A 206 -8.46 -13.35 7.18
N SER A 207 -9.53 -13.99 6.74
CA SER A 207 -9.60 -15.46 6.67
C SER A 207 -8.55 -16.06 5.73
N ARG A 208 -8.10 -15.35 4.70
CA ARG A 208 -6.99 -15.77 3.82
C ARG A 208 -5.63 -15.77 4.53
N ARG A 209 -5.55 -15.23 5.72
CA ARG A 209 -4.38 -15.24 6.62
C ARG A 209 -4.66 -16.06 7.89
N ASN A 210 -5.71 -16.89 7.89
CA ASN A 210 -6.17 -17.68 9.05
C ASN A 210 -6.44 -16.81 10.29
N ILE A 211 -6.86 -15.55 10.07
CA ILE A 211 -7.21 -14.61 11.14
C ILE A 211 -8.73 -14.43 11.17
N ASN A 212 -9.31 -14.57 12.36
CA ASN A 212 -10.71 -14.28 12.60
C ASN A 212 -10.89 -12.84 13.10
N MET A 213 -11.82 -12.11 12.50
CA MET A 213 -12.15 -10.77 12.96
C MET A 213 -12.81 -10.80 14.34
N SER A 214 -12.25 -10.08 15.29
CA SER A 214 -12.84 -9.93 16.62
C SER A 214 -14.06 -9.00 16.60
N ALA A 215 -14.96 -9.13 17.59
CA ALA A 215 -16.08 -8.22 17.77
C ALA A 215 -15.63 -6.75 17.97
N HIS A 216 -14.46 -6.55 18.62
CA HIS A 216 -13.87 -5.22 18.81
C HIS A 216 -13.43 -4.60 17.48
N TYR A 217 -12.80 -5.39 16.60
CA TYR A 217 -12.40 -4.92 15.27
C TYR A 217 -13.63 -4.54 14.44
N GLU A 218 -14.70 -5.34 14.47
CA GLU A 218 -15.96 -5.01 13.80
C GLU A 218 -16.58 -3.71 14.34
N LYS A 219 -16.59 -3.54 15.67
CA LYS A 219 -17.06 -2.31 16.31
C LYS A 219 -16.22 -1.11 15.90
N MET A 220 -14.89 -1.24 15.85
CA MET A 220 -13.98 -0.20 15.38
C MET A 220 -14.34 0.23 13.96
N MET A 221 -14.56 -0.69 13.02
CA MET A 221 -14.95 -0.37 11.65
C MET A 221 -16.25 0.43 11.58
N LYS A 222 -17.26 0.07 12.38
CA LYS A 222 -18.53 0.81 12.47
C LYS A 222 -18.30 2.22 13.04
N THR A 223 -17.51 2.35 14.10
CA THR A 223 -17.19 3.65 14.70
C THR A 223 -16.48 4.57 13.68
N ILE A 224 -15.48 4.06 12.95
CA ILE A 224 -14.78 4.84 11.93
C ILE A 224 -15.72 5.24 10.80
N PHE A 225 -16.63 4.36 10.38
CA PHE A 225 -17.65 4.68 9.39
C PHE A 225 -18.51 5.88 9.81
N ASP A 226 -18.97 5.90 11.06
CA ASP A 226 -19.76 6.99 11.62
C ASP A 226 -18.94 8.28 11.73
N MET A 227 -17.72 8.22 12.26
CA MET A 227 -16.82 9.36 12.40
C MET A 227 -16.48 10.05 11.08
N THR A 228 -16.37 9.28 9.98
CA THR A 228 -16.04 9.78 8.65
C THR A 228 -17.26 10.13 7.79
N SER A 229 -18.46 10.13 8.36
CA SER A 229 -19.70 10.40 7.63
C SER A 229 -19.77 11.81 7.02
N LYS A 230 -19.21 12.81 7.73
CA LYS A 230 -19.13 14.19 7.25
C LYS A 230 -18.26 14.28 5.98
N GLU A 231 -17.10 13.64 5.97
CA GLU A 231 -16.19 13.63 4.79
C GLU A 231 -16.90 13.10 3.54
N ARG A 232 -17.67 12.02 3.66
CA ARG A 232 -18.42 11.43 2.55
C ARG A 232 -19.53 12.37 2.05
N LYS A 233 -20.26 13.03 2.98
CA LYS A 233 -21.29 14.01 2.62
C LYS A 233 -20.70 15.22 1.89
N ASP A 234 -19.63 15.79 2.41
CA ASP A 234 -18.92 16.94 1.82
C ASP A 234 -18.34 16.59 0.42
N TYR A 235 -17.94 15.33 0.24
CA TYR A 235 -17.49 14.80 -1.06
C TYR A 235 -18.62 14.51 -2.04
N GLY A 236 -19.87 14.63 -1.62
CA GLY A 236 -21.06 14.40 -2.45
C GLY A 236 -21.39 12.92 -2.72
N VAL A 237 -20.82 11.99 -1.94
CA VAL A 237 -21.11 10.56 -2.07
C VAL A 237 -22.43 10.20 -1.40
N ARG A 238 -23.21 9.34 -2.06
CA ARG A 238 -24.51 8.87 -1.56
C ARG A 238 -24.55 7.34 -1.50
N PRO A 239 -25.36 6.79 -0.58
CA PRO A 239 -25.68 5.36 -0.60
C PRO A 239 -26.32 4.98 -1.94
N LYS A 240 -25.69 4.13 -2.71
CA LYS A 240 -26.25 3.54 -3.93
C LYS A 240 -25.49 2.29 -4.31
N ARG A 241 -26.14 1.44 -5.13
CA ARG A 241 -25.46 0.28 -5.71
C ARG A 241 -24.41 0.76 -6.73
N PHE A 242 -23.16 0.34 -6.51
CA PHE A 242 -22.09 0.56 -7.49
C PHE A 242 -22.18 -0.48 -8.61
N THR A 243 -22.11 -0.04 -9.85
CA THR A 243 -22.05 -0.89 -11.04
C THR A 243 -20.96 -0.36 -11.97
N ILE A 244 -20.11 -1.26 -12.46
CA ILE A 244 -19.20 -0.96 -13.56
C ILE A 244 -20.02 -1.09 -14.85
N ARG A 245 -20.02 -0.06 -15.68
CA ARG A 245 -20.66 -0.06 -16.99
C ARG A 245 -19.72 -0.58 -18.05
#